data_84915ec75b58133ce093348e9549f0d6
#
_entry.id   84915ec75b58133ce093348e9549f0d6
#
_cell.length_a   1.000
_cell.length_b   1.000
_cell.length_c   1.000
_cell.angle_alpha   90.00
_cell.angle_beta   90.00
_cell.angle_gamma   90.00
#
_symmetry.space_group_name_H-M   'P 1'
#
loop_
_entity.id
_entity.type
_entity.pdbx_description
1 polymer ?
#
loop_
_entity_poly.entity_id
_entity_poly.type
_entity_poly.pdbx_seq_one_letter_code
_entity_poly.pdbx_strand_id
1 'polypeptide(L)'
;MINLRGIAASLVLLGAAAQGHAAGVTIGVVAPQNGALALLGAQIAAGAGFEIQQSGNTLVAINETCEDNSGAAVADALVAAKVQIAVGFLCSETLEGALPKLKDAGIPAMTISARSRILMEDALKNGWPLFRLAPADGTEAAKINEVILKDWAADPIALIEDGTIHGRELTEAVRNALEQNGLKPVFTDTYRPGQEQQIALVRRLKRAGATRVFIGGDRNDVAVIARDAKAENIPLSILGGDAMRAADQPLPLDPGVRAVALPEYAVLPEGTAAAEALNAKGIEPEGYVLPSLAAALIAGQAAEAAAAAGKPLQETLLGTTFQTPVGAITFTAAHELAQNPYRLLEWRGNGFFPPRAPTR
;
A
#
# COMPACT_ATOMS: atom_id res chain seq x y z
N MET A 1 51.15 70.50 -28.03
CA MET A 1 50.05 70.23 -27.04
C MET A 1 49.31 68.99 -27.51
N ILE A 2 49.62 67.83 -26.95
CA ILE A 2 49.04 66.55 -27.29
C ILE A 2 48.34 66.02 -26.11
N ASN A 3 47.00 65.92 -26.18
CA ASN A 3 46.12 65.39 -25.07
C ASN A 3 46.09 63.87 -25.16
N LEU A 4 46.63 63.14 -24.20
CA LEU A 4 46.44 61.73 -23.99
C LEU A 4 45.12 61.53 -23.16
N ARG A 5 44.13 60.92 -23.80
CA ARG A 5 42.94 60.40 -23.16
C ARG A 5 43.19 58.95 -22.76
N GLY A 6 43.25 58.70 -21.45
CA GLY A 6 43.35 57.36 -20.93
C GLY A 6 42.01 56.59 -21.05
N ILE A 7 42.09 55.40 -21.62
CA ILE A 7 41.00 54.44 -21.70
C ILE A 7 41.08 53.54 -20.47
N ALA A 8 40.11 53.66 -19.54
CA ALA A 8 39.93 52.73 -18.42
C ALA A 8 39.18 51.49 -18.95
N ALA A 9 39.86 50.36 -19.02
CA ALA A 9 39.23 49.06 -19.31
C ALA A 9 38.64 48.48 -18.03
N SER A 10 37.30 48.47 -17.93
CA SER A 10 36.57 47.79 -16.85
C SER A 10 36.55 46.29 -17.14
N LEU A 11 37.26 45.52 -16.34
CA LEU A 11 37.19 44.06 -16.32
C LEU A 11 35.89 43.64 -15.62
N VAL A 12 34.90 43.18 -16.36
CA VAL A 12 33.70 42.52 -15.82
C VAL A 12 34.09 41.08 -15.55
N LEU A 13 34.31 40.73 -14.28
CA LEU A 13 34.36 39.32 -13.83
C LEU A 13 32.96 38.74 -13.90
N LEU A 14 32.66 37.95 -14.92
CA LEU A 14 31.52 37.03 -14.91
C LEU A 14 31.85 35.89 -13.91
N GLY A 15 31.31 35.97 -12.70
CA GLY A 15 31.27 34.86 -11.78
C GLY A 15 30.34 33.78 -12.35
N ALA A 16 30.92 32.72 -12.94
CA ALA A 16 30.17 31.51 -13.23
C ALA A 16 29.70 30.93 -11.88
N ALA A 17 28.43 31.15 -11.54
CA ALA A 17 27.76 30.38 -10.49
C ALA A 17 27.79 28.93 -10.95
N ALA A 18 28.70 28.14 -10.39
CA ALA A 18 28.62 26.67 -10.49
C ALA A 18 27.28 26.27 -9.86
N GLN A 19 26.33 25.87 -10.70
CA GLN A 19 25.15 25.17 -10.23
C GLN A 19 25.68 23.85 -9.66
N GLY A 20 25.93 23.87 -8.34
CA GLY A 20 26.18 22.64 -7.62
C GLY A 20 24.97 21.76 -7.80
N HIS A 21 25.09 20.71 -8.62
CA HIS A 21 24.15 19.62 -8.55
C HIS A 21 24.20 19.15 -7.11
N ALA A 22 23.07 19.25 -6.39
CA ALA A 22 22.97 18.63 -5.07
C ALA A 22 23.40 17.18 -5.24
N ALA A 23 24.36 16.72 -4.42
CA ALA A 23 24.78 15.34 -4.45
C ALA A 23 23.54 14.48 -4.26
N GLY A 24 23.29 13.51 -5.17
CA GLY A 24 22.11 12.69 -5.14
C GLY A 24 21.98 11.97 -3.79
N VAL A 25 20.75 11.72 -3.39
CA VAL A 25 20.42 11.05 -2.12
C VAL A 25 20.85 9.57 -2.19
N THR A 26 21.49 9.06 -1.12
CA THR A 26 21.80 7.63 -1.01
C THR A 26 20.62 6.93 -0.33
N ILE A 27 19.92 6.09 -1.07
CA ILE A 27 18.71 5.38 -0.62
C ILE A 27 19.04 3.89 -0.48
N GLY A 28 18.80 3.35 0.72
CA GLY A 28 18.87 1.91 0.98
C GLY A 28 17.58 1.22 0.55
N VAL A 29 17.68 0.18 -0.29
CA VAL A 29 16.54 -0.66 -0.65
C VAL A 29 16.71 -2.02 0.01
N VAL A 30 15.87 -2.28 1.02
CA VAL A 30 15.91 -3.50 1.84
C VAL A 30 14.83 -4.44 1.33
N ALA A 31 15.23 -5.60 0.83
CA ALA A 31 14.33 -6.59 0.25
C ALA A 31 14.96 -7.98 0.22
N PRO A 32 14.15 -9.07 0.32
CA PRO A 32 14.64 -10.44 0.16
C PRO A 32 15.19 -10.67 -1.25
N GLN A 33 16.46 -11.06 -1.36
CA GLN A 33 17.09 -11.33 -2.66
C GLN A 33 17.09 -12.83 -3.00
N ASN A 34 16.73 -13.68 -2.07
CA ASN A 34 16.69 -15.14 -2.22
C ASN A 34 15.64 -15.76 -1.30
N GLY A 35 15.46 -17.09 -1.40
CA GLY A 35 14.47 -17.83 -0.60
C GLY A 35 13.03 -17.69 -1.10
N ALA A 36 12.08 -18.06 -0.25
CA ALA A 36 10.65 -18.12 -0.59
C ALA A 36 10.03 -16.75 -0.96
N LEU A 37 10.61 -15.67 -0.47
CA LEU A 37 10.12 -14.30 -0.68
C LEU A 37 10.89 -13.54 -1.78
N ALA A 38 11.80 -14.20 -2.50
CA ALA A 38 12.65 -13.58 -3.51
C ALA A 38 11.84 -12.88 -4.63
N LEU A 39 10.68 -13.43 -5.02
CA LEU A 39 9.81 -12.79 -6.02
C LEU A 39 9.29 -11.44 -5.54
N LEU A 40 8.84 -11.37 -4.30
CA LEU A 40 8.37 -10.11 -3.70
C LEU A 40 9.52 -9.11 -3.54
N GLY A 41 10.68 -9.60 -3.13
CA GLY A 41 11.90 -8.78 -3.06
C GLY A 41 12.35 -8.24 -4.42
N ALA A 42 12.22 -9.03 -5.49
CA ALA A 42 12.49 -8.59 -6.85
C ALA A 42 11.55 -7.46 -7.30
N GLN A 43 10.26 -7.53 -6.95
CA GLN A 43 9.30 -6.45 -7.21
C GLN A 43 9.70 -5.16 -6.48
N ILE A 44 10.11 -5.27 -5.20
CA ILE A 44 10.59 -4.12 -4.42
C ILE A 44 11.83 -3.50 -5.09
N ALA A 45 12.81 -4.32 -5.41
CA ALA A 45 14.06 -3.86 -6.04
C ALA A 45 13.81 -3.23 -7.41
N ALA A 46 12.90 -3.79 -8.21
CA ALA A 46 12.57 -3.28 -9.54
C ALA A 46 11.91 -1.89 -9.48
N GLY A 47 10.88 -1.71 -8.65
CA GLY A 47 10.17 -0.44 -8.53
C GLY A 47 11.04 0.66 -7.91
N ALA A 48 11.67 0.40 -6.77
CA ALA A 48 12.54 1.37 -6.12
C ALA A 48 13.79 1.68 -6.97
N GLY A 49 14.39 0.66 -7.58
CA GLY A 49 15.57 0.82 -8.44
C GLY A 49 15.27 1.65 -9.69
N PHE A 50 14.10 1.47 -10.30
CA PHE A 50 13.65 2.27 -11.42
C PHE A 50 13.60 3.77 -11.07
N GLU A 51 12.94 4.11 -9.96
CA GLU A 51 12.82 5.51 -9.51
C GLU A 51 14.16 6.10 -9.12
N ILE A 52 14.99 5.39 -8.37
CA ILE A 52 16.31 5.88 -7.93
C ILE A 52 17.22 6.17 -9.12
N GLN A 53 17.18 5.35 -10.18
CA GLN A 53 17.94 5.58 -11.40
C GLN A 53 17.42 6.80 -12.19
N GLN A 54 16.11 6.96 -12.25
CA GLN A 54 15.48 8.09 -12.96
C GLN A 54 15.79 9.43 -12.30
N SER A 55 15.78 9.47 -10.97
CA SER A 55 16.04 10.69 -10.19
C SER A 55 17.53 11.02 -10.01
N GLY A 56 18.44 10.15 -10.49
CA GLY A 56 19.88 10.34 -10.31
C GLY A 56 20.38 10.14 -8.89
N ASN A 57 19.59 9.50 -8.04
CA ASN A 57 19.95 9.12 -6.69
C ASN A 57 20.85 7.87 -6.66
N THR A 58 21.47 7.59 -5.53
CA THR A 58 22.34 6.42 -5.37
C THR A 58 21.58 5.29 -4.68
N LEU A 59 21.51 4.13 -5.34
CA LEU A 59 20.90 2.91 -4.81
C LEU A 59 21.91 2.08 -4.01
N VAL A 60 21.53 1.66 -2.81
CA VAL A 60 22.23 0.64 -2.02
C VAL A 60 21.27 -0.52 -1.76
N ALA A 61 21.48 -1.66 -2.42
CA ALA A 61 20.67 -2.85 -2.25
C ALA A 61 21.14 -3.65 -1.03
N ILE A 62 20.24 -3.93 -0.10
CA ILE A 62 20.48 -4.70 1.13
C ILE A 62 19.57 -5.93 1.13
N ASN A 63 20.16 -7.11 1.33
CA ASN A 63 19.39 -8.33 1.46
C ASN A 63 18.67 -8.41 2.80
N GLU A 64 17.40 -8.80 2.77
CA GLU A 64 16.56 -9.10 3.93
C GLU A 64 16.29 -10.60 3.99
N THR A 65 16.56 -11.26 5.12
CA THR A 65 16.34 -12.72 5.27
C THR A 65 15.02 -13.06 5.94
N CYS A 66 14.36 -12.10 6.58
CA CYS A 66 13.13 -12.29 7.35
C CYS A 66 13.27 -13.29 8.51
N GLU A 67 14.47 -13.46 9.00
CA GLU A 67 14.78 -14.31 10.15
C GLU A 67 14.87 -13.48 11.43
N ASP A 68 14.55 -14.08 12.55
CA ASP A 68 14.77 -13.48 13.85
C ASP A 68 16.23 -13.01 14.00
N ASN A 69 16.41 -11.81 14.54
CA ASN A 69 17.71 -11.15 14.73
C ASN A 69 18.47 -10.74 13.45
N SER A 70 17.88 -10.84 12.26
CA SER A 70 18.53 -10.40 11.01
C SER A 70 18.64 -8.86 10.91
N GLY A 71 17.77 -8.12 11.58
CA GLY A 71 17.66 -6.68 11.47
C GLY A 71 18.90 -5.89 11.87
N ALA A 72 19.64 -6.36 12.87
CA ALA A 72 20.89 -5.70 13.31
C ALA A 72 21.95 -5.65 12.21
N ALA A 73 22.10 -6.74 11.44
CA ALA A 73 23.04 -6.80 10.32
C ALA A 73 22.59 -5.92 9.15
N VAL A 74 21.28 -5.83 8.88
CA VAL A 74 20.71 -4.92 7.89
C VAL A 74 21.00 -3.47 8.27
N ALA A 75 20.80 -3.10 9.53
CA ALA A 75 21.11 -1.74 10.01
C ALA A 75 22.62 -1.43 9.91
N ASP A 76 23.49 -2.37 10.24
CA ASP A 76 24.94 -2.23 10.09
C ASP A 76 25.35 -1.95 8.65
N ALA A 77 24.76 -2.68 7.70
CA ALA A 77 25.04 -2.49 6.28
C ALA A 77 24.56 -1.10 5.79
N LEU A 78 23.36 -0.67 6.20
CA LEU A 78 22.81 0.65 5.87
C LEU A 78 23.69 1.79 6.41
N VAL A 79 24.12 1.68 7.67
CA VAL A 79 25.01 2.67 8.31
C VAL A 79 26.37 2.71 7.62
N ALA A 80 26.98 1.55 7.36
CA ALA A 80 28.28 1.46 6.68
C ALA A 80 28.24 2.06 5.27
N ALA A 81 27.12 1.90 4.56
CA ALA A 81 26.88 2.48 3.25
C ALA A 81 26.49 3.97 3.28
N LYS A 82 26.40 4.58 4.47
CA LYS A 82 25.98 5.98 4.66
C LYS A 82 24.64 6.31 4.00
N VAL A 83 23.69 5.40 4.11
CA VAL A 83 22.33 5.59 3.62
C VAL A 83 21.67 6.73 4.38
N GLN A 84 20.94 7.60 3.67
CA GLN A 84 20.21 8.72 4.27
C GLN A 84 18.77 8.34 4.66
N ILE A 85 18.18 7.40 3.94
CA ILE A 85 16.85 6.83 4.20
C ILE A 85 16.82 5.40 3.65
N ALA A 86 16.12 4.50 4.34
CA ALA A 86 15.93 3.12 3.91
C ALA A 86 14.46 2.87 3.55
N VAL A 87 14.20 2.20 2.44
CA VAL A 87 12.85 1.86 1.97
C VAL A 87 12.75 0.36 1.66
N GLY A 88 11.52 -0.16 1.62
CA GLY A 88 11.26 -1.57 1.38
C GLY A 88 10.81 -2.27 2.65
N PHE A 89 11.62 -3.14 3.20
CA PHE A 89 11.34 -3.93 4.39
C PHE A 89 10.05 -4.74 4.27
N LEU A 90 10.20 -5.97 3.85
CA LEU A 90 9.07 -6.88 3.70
C LEU A 90 8.62 -7.46 5.05
N CYS A 91 9.55 -7.65 5.99
CA CYS A 91 9.36 -8.41 7.23
C CYS A 91 9.45 -7.55 8.49
N SER A 92 8.50 -7.76 9.41
CA SER A 92 8.44 -7.05 10.69
C SER A 92 9.66 -7.38 11.57
N GLU A 93 10.13 -8.62 11.57
CA GLU A 93 11.26 -9.12 12.36
C GLU A 93 12.55 -8.36 12.00
N THR A 94 12.77 -8.12 10.71
CA THR A 94 13.92 -7.33 10.26
C THR A 94 13.84 -5.88 10.74
N LEU A 95 12.64 -5.27 10.67
CA LEU A 95 12.42 -3.91 11.16
C LEU A 95 12.67 -3.80 12.65
N GLU A 96 12.08 -4.67 13.47
CA GLU A 96 12.25 -4.68 14.93
C GLU A 96 13.72 -4.73 15.33
N GLY A 97 14.50 -5.56 14.66
CA GLY A 97 15.93 -5.68 14.92
C GLY A 97 16.78 -4.51 14.38
N ALA A 98 16.32 -3.82 13.33
CA ALA A 98 17.07 -2.74 12.70
C ALA A 98 16.81 -1.36 13.33
N LEU A 99 15.57 -1.08 13.73
CA LEU A 99 15.10 0.26 14.12
C LEU A 99 15.86 0.92 15.26
N PRO A 100 16.29 0.22 16.34
CA PRO A 100 17.09 0.85 17.39
C PRO A 100 18.36 1.50 16.84
N LYS A 101 19.10 0.78 15.99
CA LYS A 101 20.36 1.26 15.42
C LYS A 101 20.15 2.32 14.33
N LEU A 102 19.09 2.20 13.54
CA LEU A 102 18.72 3.21 12.55
C LEU A 102 18.35 4.54 13.24
N LYS A 103 17.68 4.48 14.39
CA LYS A 103 17.43 5.67 15.22
C LYS A 103 18.73 6.34 15.66
N ASP A 104 19.68 5.58 16.21
CA ASP A 104 20.95 6.12 16.68
C ASP A 104 21.78 6.72 15.52
N ALA A 105 21.63 6.19 14.32
CA ALA A 105 22.26 6.69 13.10
C ALA A 105 21.47 7.84 12.43
N GLY A 106 20.26 8.14 12.88
CA GLY A 106 19.40 9.18 12.27
C GLY A 106 18.87 8.81 10.89
N ILE A 107 18.75 7.49 10.59
CA ILE A 107 18.29 6.97 9.29
C ILE A 107 16.81 6.61 9.40
N PRO A 108 15.88 7.35 8.77
CA PRO A 108 14.48 6.94 8.69
C PRO A 108 14.32 5.67 7.85
N ALA A 109 13.36 4.83 8.25
CA ALA A 109 12.95 3.65 7.52
C ALA A 109 11.50 3.78 7.04
N MET A 110 11.20 3.30 5.82
CA MET A 110 9.85 3.26 5.27
C MET A 110 9.52 1.84 4.83
N THR A 111 8.56 1.20 5.51
CA THR A 111 8.05 -0.10 5.10
C THR A 111 6.88 0.04 4.13
N ILE A 112 6.83 -0.88 3.15
CA ILE A 112 5.72 -0.99 2.18
C ILE A 112 4.85 -2.22 2.42
N SER A 113 5.19 -3.04 3.42
CA SER A 113 4.56 -4.33 3.68
C SER A 113 4.10 -4.54 5.12
N ALA A 114 4.93 -4.18 6.11
CA ALA A 114 4.63 -4.47 7.51
C ALA A 114 3.36 -3.76 7.99
N ARG A 115 2.35 -4.55 8.41
CA ARG A 115 1.03 -4.05 8.82
C ARG A 115 0.84 -3.99 10.34
N SER A 116 1.73 -4.63 11.11
CA SER A 116 1.62 -4.77 12.57
C SER A 116 1.37 -3.43 13.27
N ARG A 117 0.29 -3.36 14.03
CA ARG A 117 -0.03 -2.20 14.88
C ARG A 117 0.97 -2.08 16.03
N ILE A 118 1.36 -3.22 16.62
CA ILE A 118 2.30 -3.25 17.75
C ILE A 118 3.65 -2.67 17.35
N LEU A 119 4.16 -3.05 16.15
CA LEU A 119 5.43 -2.50 15.64
C LEU A 119 5.40 -0.96 15.56
N MET A 120 4.31 -0.38 15.07
CA MET A 120 4.19 1.09 14.97
C MET A 120 4.02 1.76 16.32
N GLU A 121 3.26 1.17 17.25
CA GLU A 121 3.12 1.63 18.63
C GLU A 121 4.49 1.64 19.36
N ASP A 122 5.26 0.57 19.20
CA ASP A 122 6.61 0.47 19.76
C ASP A 122 7.58 1.45 19.07
N ALA A 123 7.46 1.65 17.77
CA ALA A 123 8.25 2.64 17.05
C ALA A 123 8.03 4.04 17.60
N LEU A 124 6.80 4.46 17.81
CA LEU A 124 6.47 5.75 18.40
C LEU A 124 6.95 5.87 19.83
N LYS A 125 6.69 4.86 20.67
CA LYS A 125 7.10 4.82 22.08
C LYS A 125 8.61 4.95 22.25
N ASN A 126 9.37 4.30 21.37
CA ASN A 126 10.83 4.29 21.41
C ASN A 126 11.46 5.43 20.59
N GLY A 127 10.64 6.22 19.87
CA GLY A 127 11.12 7.28 18.98
C GLY A 127 11.92 6.73 17.78
N TRP A 128 11.54 5.56 17.28
CA TRP A 128 12.14 5.00 16.09
C TRP A 128 11.59 5.71 14.84
N PRO A 129 12.45 6.06 13.87
CA PRO A 129 12.04 6.81 12.70
C PRO A 129 11.43 5.89 11.62
N LEU A 130 10.40 5.11 11.97
CA LEU A 130 9.70 4.22 11.07
C LEU A 130 8.46 4.92 10.50
N PHE A 131 8.31 4.87 9.17
CA PHE A 131 7.14 5.30 8.43
C PHE A 131 6.50 4.11 7.73
N ARG A 132 5.18 4.07 7.67
CA ARG A 132 4.46 2.99 7.03
C ARG A 132 3.68 3.47 5.81
N LEU A 133 4.06 3.01 4.63
CA LEU A 133 3.32 3.20 3.39
C LEU A 133 2.30 2.07 3.15
N ALA A 134 2.45 0.93 3.83
CA ALA A 134 1.48 -0.16 3.83
C ALA A 134 0.20 0.22 4.57
N PRO A 135 -0.96 -0.40 4.24
CA PRO A 135 -2.17 -0.26 5.05
C PRO A 135 -1.94 -0.81 6.47
N ALA A 136 -2.47 -0.11 7.47
CA ALA A 136 -2.46 -0.59 8.85
C ALA A 136 -3.47 -1.72 9.06
N ASP A 137 -3.21 -2.59 10.04
CA ASP A 137 -4.20 -3.57 10.48
C ASP A 137 -5.52 -2.89 10.85
N GLY A 138 -6.65 -3.52 10.47
CA GLY A 138 -7.99 -3.01 10.71
C GLY A 138 -8.49 -1.95 9.73
N THR A 139 -7.63 -1.37 8.87
CA THR A 139 -8.07 -0.34 7.90
C THR A 139 -8.98 -0.90 6.81
N GLU A 140 -8.82 -2.17 6.45
CA GLU A 140 -9.74 -2.88 5.55
C GLU A 140 -11.13 -2.99 6.17
N ALA A 141 -11.26 -3.52 7.39
CA ALA A 141 -12.53 -3.63 8.11
C ALA A 141 -13.19 -2.26 8.30
N ALA A 142 -12.42 -1.22 8.63
CA ALA A 142 -12.93 0.13 8.77
C ALA A 142 -13.55 0.63 7.45
N LYS A 143 -12.91 0.36 6.31
CA LYS A 143 -13.46 0.75 4.99
C LYS A 143 -14.68 -0.06 4.60
N ILE A 144 -14.72 -1.35 4.90
CA ILE A 144 -15.90 -2.19 4.70
C ILE A 144 -17.09 -1.63 5.49
N ASN A 145 -16.87 -1.28 6.76
CA ASN A 145 -17.90 -0.71 7.61
C ASN A 145 -18.41 0.63 7.09
N GLU A 146 -17.52 1.52 6.66
CA GLU A 146 -17.90 2.78 6.02
C GLU A 146 -18.82 2.54 4.82
N VAL A 147 -18.49 1.58 3.95
CA VAL A 147 -19.27 1.21 2.78
C VAL A 147 -20.64 0.65 3.17
N ILE A 148 -20.69 -0.28 4.11
CA ILE A 148 -21.94 -0.90 4.55
C ILE A 148 -22.85 0.13 5.22
N LEU A 149 -22.34 0.94 6.13
CA LEU A 149 -23.10 1.98 6.83
C LEU A 149 -23.65 3.04 5.86
N LYS A 150 -22.90 3.35 4.80
CA LYS A 150 -23.33 4.32 3.79
C LYS A 150 -24.36 3.75 2.81
N ASP A 151 -24.08 2.55 2.27
CA ASP A 151 -24.82 2.01 1.13
C ASP A 151 -25.91 1.01 1.50
N TRP A 152 -25.79 0.32 2.66
CA TRP A 152 -26.63 -0.82 3.03
C TRP A 152 -27.34 -0.69 4.40
N ALA A 153 -27.24 0.45 5.07
CA ALA A 153 -27.79 0.60 6.43
C ALA A 153 -29.29 0.30 6.56
N ALA A 154 -30.05 0.44 5.49
CA ALA A 154 -31.49 0.16 5.47
C ALA A 154 -31.85 -1.24 4.95
N ASP A 155 -30.87 -2.03 4.53
CA ASP A 155 -31.08 -3.33 3.90
C ASP A 155 -30.86 -4.50 4.90
N PRO A 156 -31.47 -5.68 4.66
CA PRO A 156 -31.16 -6.90 5.41
C PRO A 156 -29.78 -7.43 5.06
N ILE A 157 -28.82 -7.31 5.98
CA ILE A 157 -27.41 -7.66 5.78
C ILE A 157 -27.12 -9.01 6.37
N ALA A 158 -26.46 -9.90 5.63
CA ALA A 158 -25.83 -11.10 6.14
C ALA A 158 -24.31 -10.97 6.18
N LEU A 159 -23.67 -11.58 7.16
CA LEU A 159 -22.22 -11.72 7.26
C LEU A 159 -21.87 -13.21 7.22
N ILE A 160 -21.04 -13.63 6.29
CA ILE A 160 -20.58 -15.01 6.19
C ILE A 160 -19.05 -15.04 6.02
N GLU A 161 -18.43 -16.13 6.49
CA GLU A 161 -16.98 -16.29 6.46
C GLU A 161 -16.59 -17.75 6.15
N ASP A 162 -15.35 -17.95 5.72
CA ASP A 162 -14.83 -19.23 5.20
C ASP A 162 -14.18 -20.13 6.28
N GLY A 163 -14.21 -19.75 7.55
CA GLY A 163 -13.60 -20.50 8.65
C GLY A 163 -12.07 -20.31 8.77
N THR A 164 -11.43 -19.59 7.85
CA THR A 164 -10.03 -19.21 8.01
C THR A 164 -9.85 -18.17 9.13
N ILE A 165 -8.63 -18.04 9.64
CA ILE A 165 -8.33 -17.01 10.65
C ILE A 165 -8.64 -15.62 10.07
N HIS A 166 -8.16 -15.32 8.87
CA HIS A 166 -8.36 -14.03 8.21
C HIS A 166 -9.85 -13.73 7.96
N GLY A 167 -10.60 -14.68 7.36
CA GLY A 167 -12.03 -14.50 7.08
C GLY A 167 -12.85 -14.25 8.33
N ARG A 168 -12.53 -14.99 9.40
CA ARG A 168 -13.19 -14.85 10.70
C ARG A 168 -12.88 -13.50 11.37
N GLU A 169 -11.60 -13.13 11.47
CA GLU A 169 -11.19 -11.87 12.08
C GLU A 169 -11.77 -10.66 11.35
N LEU A 170 -11.74 -10.67 10.03
CA LEU A 170 -12.30 -9.61 9.21
C LEU A 170 -13.82 -9.50 9.40
N THR A 171 -14.55 -10.62 9.34
CA THR A 171 -16.02 -10.65 9.51
C THR A 171 -16.43 -10.25 10.92
N GLU A 172 -15.69 -10.67 11.94
CA GLU A 172 -15.90 -10.29 13.33
C GLU A 172 -15.70 -8.78 13.54
N ALA A 173 -14.63 -8.21 12.98
CA ALA A 173 -14.37 -6.78 13.06
C ALA A 173 -15.50 -5.97 12.37
N VAL A 174 -15.99 -6.45 11.23
CA VAL A 174 -17.15 -5.85 10.55
C VAL A 174 -18.40 -5.96 11.40
N ARG A 175 -18.70 -7.14 11.94
CA ARG A 175 -19.87 -7.36 12.81
C ARG A 175 -19.88 -6.43 14.02
N ASN A 176 -18.77 -6.38 14.74
CA ASN A 176 -18.64 -5.55 15.95
C ASN A 176 -18.86 -4.06 15.65
N ALA A 177 -18.31 -3.55 14.56
CA ALA A 177 -18.50 -2.16 14.17
C ALA A 177 -19.94 -1.86 13.72
N LEU A 178 -20.61 -2.78 13.01
CA LEU A 178 -22.04 -2.63 12.66
C LEU A 178 -22.92 -2.61 13.91
N GLU A 179 -22.71 -3.53 14.85
CA GLU A 179 -23.46 -3.59 16.11
C GLU A 179 -23.26 -2.32 16.96
N GLN A 180 -22.05 -1.77 17.03
CA GLN A 180 -21.77 -0.50 17.69
C GLN A 180 -22.53 0.69 17.04
N ASN A 181 -22.85 0.59 15.77
CA ASN A 181 -23.65 1.56 15.04
C ASN A 181 -25.16 1.20 15.01
N GLY A 182 -25.59 0.24 15.82
CA GLY A 182 -26.99 -0.16 15.95
C GLY A 182 -27.53 -1.04 14.82
N LEU A 183 -26.68 -1.52 13.93
CA LEU A 183 -27.04 -2.43 12.85
C LEU A 183 -26.77 -3.88 13.28
N LYS A 184 -27.81 -4.73 13.21
CA LYS A 184 -27.66 -6.17 13.46
C LYS A 184 -27.80 -6.95 12.15
N PRO A 185 -26.82 -7.81 11.81
CA PRO A 185 -26.98 -8.72 10.69
C PRO A 185 -28.20 -9.63 10.89
N VAL A 186 -28.98 -9.83 9.83
CA VAL A 186 -30.14 -10.75 9.86
C VAL A 186 -29.70 -12.21 9.82
N PHE A 187 -28.46 -12.48 9.42
CA PHE A 187 -27.89 -13.80 9.34
C PHE A 187 -26.37 -13.76 9.45
N THR A 188 -25.79 -14.71 10.18
CA THR A 188 -24.36 -14.97 10.24
C THR A 188 -24.12 -16.46 10.06
N ASP A 189 -23.10 -16.83 9.29
CA ASP A 189 -22.79 -18.25 9.04
C ASP A 189 -21.31 -18.42 8.69
N THR A 190 -20.79 -19.62 8.91
CA THR A 190 -19.51 -20.08 8.39
C THR A 190 -19.79 -21.08 7.27
N TYR A 191 -19.21 -20.87 6.10
CA TYR A 191 -19.31 -21.84 5.04
C TYR A 191 -18.03 -22.70 4.92
N ARG A 192 -18.15 -23.84 4.29
CA ARG A 192 -16.99 -24.69 4.02
C ARG A 192 -16.34 -24.25 2.71
N PRO A 193 -15.07 -23.81 2.72
CA PRO A 193 -14.39 -23.35 1.51
C PRO A 193 -14.08 -24.51 0.55
N GLY A 194 -13.80 -24.17 -0.71
CA GLY A 194 -13.36 -25.11 -1.74
C GLY A 194 -14.46 -26.07 -2.21
N GLN A 195 -15.72 -25.76 -1.98
CA GLN A 195 -16.84 -26.59 -2.44
C GLN A 195 -17.21 -26.21 -3.88
N GLU A 196 -17.54 -27.23 -4.70
CA GLU A 196 -18.05 -27.03 -6.04
C GLU A 196 -19.41 -26.30 -6.08
N GLN A 197 -20.18 -26.36 -4.98
CA GLN A 197 -21.51 -25.77 -4.87
C GLN A 197 -21.75 -25.22 -3.45
N GLN A 198 -22.45 -24.10 -3.36
CA GLN A 198 -22.89 -23.45 -2.12
C GLN A 198 -24.41 -23.22 -2.07
N ILE A 199 -25.18 -24.06 -2.80
CA ILE A 199 -26.66 -23.96 -2.93
C ILE A 199 -27.34 -23.96 -1.55
N ALA A 200 -26.88 -24.80 -0.63
CA ALA A 200 -27.48 -24.88 0.70
C ALA A 200 -27.28 -23.56 1.49
N LEU A 201 -26.13 -22.92 1.38
CA LEU A 201 -25.85 -21.61 1.95
C LEU A 201 -26.75 -20.53 1.33
N VAL A 202 -26.81 -20.47 0.01
CA VAL A 202 -27.61 -19.49 -0.73
C VAL A 202 -29.09 -19.59 -0.35
N ARG A 203 -29.62 -20.80 -0.17
CA ARG A 203 -30.99 -21.03 0.31
C ARG A 203 -31.18 -20.61 1.77
N ARG A 204 -30.16 -20.73 2.65
CA ARG A 204 -30.22 -20.19 4.02
C ARG A 204 -30.27 -18.67 4.01
N LEU A 205 -29.44 -18.01 3.20
CA LEU A 205 -29.46 -16.55 3.01
C LEU A 205 -30.85 -16.05 2.60
N LYS A 206 -31.47 -16.72 1.60
CA LYS A 206 -32.84 -16.40 1.15
C LYS A 206 -33.86 -16.56 2.29
N ARG A 207 -33.81 -17.65 3.05
CA ARG A 207 -34.74 -17.87 4.17
C ARG A 207 -34.60 -16.83 5.27
N ALA A 208 -33.36 -16.33 5.49
CA ALA A 208 -33.10 -15.25 6.43
C ALA A 208 -33.53 -13.86 5.91
N GLY A 209 -33.96 -13.78 4.65
CA GLY A 209 -34.36 -12.52 4.03
C GLY A 209 -33.18 -11.62 3.65
N ALA A 210 -31.96 -12.13 3.63
CA ALA A 210 -30.78 -11.36 3.29
C ALA A 210 -30.80 -10.92 1.81
N THR A 211 -30.56 -9.63 1.57
CA THR A 211 -30.42 -9.05 0.23
C THR A 211 -29.00 -8.51 -0.02
N ARG A 212 -28.26 -8.27 1.06
CA ARG A 212 -26.87 -7.80 1.07
C ARG A 212 -26.04 -8.82 1.83
N VAL A 213 -24.90 -9.20 1.28
CA VAL A 213 -24.03 -10.20 1.90
C VAL A 213 -22.60 -9.71 1.88
N PHE A 214 -22.01 -9.54 3.07
CA PHE A 214 -20.56 -9.42 3.19
C PHE A 214 -19.97 -10.82 3.35
N ILE A 215 -18.91 -11.12 2.60
CA ILE A 215 -18.22 -12.42 2.59
C ILE A 215 -16.76 -12.21 2.95
N GLY A 216 -16.37 -12.65 4.16
CA GLY A 216 -14.99 -12.77 4.59
C GLY A 216 -14.41 -14.10 4.10
N GLY A 217 -13.89 -14.14 2.88
CA GLY A 217 -13.41 -15.37 2.29
C GLY A 217 -12.72 -15.18 0.95
N ASP A 218 -12.32 -16.30 0.35
CA ASP A 218 -11.58 -16.35 -0.90
C ASP A 218 -12.46 -15.99 -2.11
N ARG A 219 -11.83 -15.39 -3.13
CA ARG A 219 -12.47 -15.03 -4.40
C ARG A 219 -13.18 -16.21 -5.07
N ASN A 220 -12.56 -17.39 -5.10
CA ASN A 220 -13.12 -18.56 -5.78
C ASN A 220 -14.42 -19.03 -5.12
N ASP A 221 -14.48 -19.03 -3.81
CA ASP A 221 -15.70 -19.36 -3.08
C ASP A 221 -16.79 -18.33 -3.31
N VAL A 222 -16.44 -17.05 -3.33
CA VAL A 222 -17.39 -15.97 -3.67
C VAL A 222 -17.93 -16.14 -5.09
N ALA A 223 -17.10 -16.53 -6.05
CA ALA A 223 -17.56 -16.82 -7.43
C ALA A 223 -18.56 -17.98 -7.44
N VAL A 224 -18.34 -19.05 -6.68
CA VAL A 224 -19.28 -20.16 -6.52
C VAL A 224 -20.59 -19.70 -5.88
N ILE A 225 -20.52 -18.90 -4.80
CA ILE A 225 -21.71 -18.38 -4.12
C ILE A 225 -22.52 -17.47 -5.03
N ALA A 226 -21.87 -16.58 -5.79
CA ALA A 226 -22.53 -15.68 -6.73
C ALA A 226 -23.22 -16.46 -7.87
N ARG A 227 -22.53 -17.41 -8.46
CA ARG A 227 -23.10 -18.32 -9.49
C ARG A 227 -24.32 -19.07 -8.99
N ASP A 228 -24.23 -19.68 -7.81
CA ASP A 228 -25.30 -20.48 -7.23
C ASP A 228 -26.51 -19.62 -6.84
N ALA A 229 -26.28 -18.40 -6.32
CA ALA A 229 -27.34 -17.43 -6.07
C ALA A 229 -28.10 -17.08 -7.34
N LYS A 230 -27.37 -16.83 -8.43
CA LYS A 230 -27.95 -16.55 -9.75
C LYS A 230 -28.74 -17.73 -10.31
N ALA A 231 -28.20 -18.96 -10.22
CA ALA A 231 -28.86 -20.17 -10.65
C ALA A 231 -30.17 -20.45 -9.89
N GLU A 232 -30.22 -20.13 -8.60
CA GLU A 232 -31.42 -20.25 -7.73
C GLU A 232 -32.38 -19.04 -7.84
N ASN A 233 -32.10 -18.08 -8.71
CA ASN A 233 -32.85 -16.81 -8.83
C ASN A 233 -32.98 -16.06 -7.49
N ILE A 234 -31.90 -15.99 -6.74
CA ILE A 234 -31.81 -15.27 -5.45
C ILE A 234 -30.96 -14.02 -5.67
N PRO A 235 -31.56 -12.82 -5.74
CA PRO A 235 -30.80 -11.60 -5.96
C PRO A 235 -30.02 -11.24 -4.69
N LEU A 236 -28.71 -11.35 -4.73
CA LEU A 236 -27.80 -10.93 -3.67
C LEU A 236 -26.84 -9.85 -4.20
N SER A 237 -26.68 -8.78 -3.44
CA SER A 237 -25.56 -7.88 -3.60
C SER A 237 -24.42 -8.35 -2.72
N ILE A 238 -23.30 -8.68 -3.34
CA ILE A 238 -22.14 -9.28 -2.67
C ILE A 238 -21.04 -8.24 -2.51
N LEU A 239 -20.44 -8.18 -1.33
CA LEU A 239 -19.25 -7.41 -0.98
C LEU A 239 -18.22 -8.34 -0.36
N GLY A 240 -17.00 -8.36 -0.89
CA GLY A 240 -15.86 -9.04 -0.29
C GLY A 240 -14.77 -8.08 0.20
N GLY A 241 -13.70 -8.64 0.75
CA GLY A 241 -12.49 -7.92 1.14
C GLY A 241 -11.40 -7.94 0.06
N ASP A 242 -10.16 -7.62 0.45
CA ASP A 242 -8.98 -7.52 -0.44
C ASP A 242 -8.63 -8.88 -1.11
N ALA A 243 -8.97 -10.00 -0.49
CA ALA A 243 -8.83 -11.34 -1.07
C ALA A 243 -9.54 -11.51 -2.42
N MET A 244 -10.52 -10.65 -2.72
CA MET A 244 -11.21 -10.63 -4.02
C MET A 244 -10.30 -10.28 -5.20
N ARG A 245 -9.10 -9.75 -4.96
CA ARG A 245 -8.11 -9.45 -6.00
C ARG A 245 -7.31 -10.67 -6.48
N ALA A 246 -7.49 -11.83 -5.89
CA ALA A 246 -6.88 -13.06 -6.36
C ALA A 246 -7.29 -13.38 -7.82
N ALA A 247 -6.54 -14.24 -8.49
CA ALA A 247 -6.82 -14.63 -9.88
C ALA A 247 -8.17 -15.33 -10.04
N ASP A 248 -8.77 -15.18 -11.22
CA ASP A 248 -10.02 -15.83 -11.62
C ASP A 248 -9.78 -17.32 -11.91
N GLN A 249 -9.89 -18.17 -10.90
CA GLN A 249 -9.73 -19.62 -11.04
C GLN A 249 -10.50 -20.37 -9.93
N PRO A 250 -11.17 -21.48 -10.22
CA PRO A 250 -11.48 -22.01 -11.55
C PRO A 250 -12.66 -21.31 -12.24
N LEU A 251 -13.42 -20.49 -11.49
CA LEU A 251 -14.61 -19.81 -11.98
C LEU A 251 -14.37 -18.30 -12.09
N PRO A 252 -14.84 -17.66 -13.17
CA PRO A 252 -14.85 -16.21 -13.24
C PRO A 252 -15.83 -15.63 -12.23
N LEU A 253 -15.47 -14.48 -11.67
CA LEU A 253 -16.35 -13.73 -10.78
C LEU A 253 -17.49 -13.07 -11.59
N ASP A 254 -18.71 -13.11 -11.10
CA ASP A 254 -19.85 -12.45 -11.77
C ASP A 254 -19.70 -10.92 -11.72
N PRO A 255 -19.97 -10.21 -12.85
CA PRO A 255 -19.98 -8.75 -12.87
C PRO A 255 -20.97 -8.18 -11.85
N GLY A 256 -20.57 -7.09 -11.19
CA GLY A 256 -21.35 -6.42 -10.14
C GLY A 256 -21.02 -6.89 -8.71
N VAL A 257 -20.21 -7.94 -8.53
CA VAL A 257 -19.63 -8.25 -7.23
C VAL A 257 -18.70 -7.11 -6.84
N ARG A 258 -18.84 -6.63 -5.60
CA ARG A 258 -18.04 -5.53 -5.07
C ARG A 258 -16.99 -6.04 -4.10
N ALA A 259 -15.92 -5.29 -3.96
CA ALA A 259 -14.86 -5.55 -3.00
C ALA A 259 -14.38 -4.24 -2.37
N VAL A 260 -14.01 -4.33 -1.11
CA VAL A 260 -13.15 -3.31 -0.49
C VAL A 260 -11.73 -3.83 -0.55
N ALA A 261 -10.94 -3.23 -1.43
CA ALA A 261 -9.59 -3.72 -1.74
C ALA A 261 -8.64 -2.57 -2.04
N LEU A 262 -7.34 -2.86 -2.02
CA LEU A 262 -6.35 -1.96 -2.58
C LEU A 262 -6.59 -1.85 -4.09
N PRO A 263 -6.57 -0.64 -4.66
CA PRO A 263 -6.75 -0.50 -6.10
C PRO A 263 -5.57 -1.09 -6.87
N GLU A 264 -5.81 -1.46 -8.11
CA GLU A 264 -4.73 -1.72 -9.06
C GLU A 264 -4.15 -0.38 -9.51
N TYR A 265 -3.04 0.01 -8.91
CA TYR A 265 -2.46 1.34 -9.09
C TYR A 265 -2.09 1.64 -10.54
N ALA A 266 -1.67 0.62 -11.30
CA ALA A 266 -1.28 0.75 -12.72
C ALA A 266 -2.39 1.29 -13.63
N VAL A 267 -3.67 1.07 -13.29
CA VAL A 267 -4.82 1.53 -14.08
C VAL A 267 -5.45 2.81 -13.54
N LEU A 268 -4.95 3.34 -12.42
CA LEU A 268 -5.40 4.63 -11.90
C LEU A 268 -4.72 5.78 -12.65
N PRO A 269 -5.39 6.95 -12.76
CA PRO A 269 -4.79 8.12 -13.43
C PRO A 269 -3.41 8.48 -12.90
N GLU A 270 -3.20 8.35 -11.59
CA GLU A 270 -1.94 8.67 -10.91
C GLU A 270 -0.82 7.67 -11.23
N GLY A 271 -1.18 6.41 -11.50
CA GLY A 271 -0.24 5.30 -11.72
C GLY A 271 0.08 5.00 -13.18
N THR A 272 -0.81 5.40 -14.12
CA THR A 272 -0.73 4.99 -15.54
C THR A 272 0.61 5.38 -16.17
N ALA A 273 1.07 6.62 -15.99
CA ALA A 273 2.33 7.07 -16.60
C ALA A 273 3.55 6.30 -16.06
N ALA A 274 3.58 6.00 -14.75
CA ALA A 274 4.65 5.19 -14.16
C ALA A 274 4.58 3.74 -14.64
N ALA A 275 3.39 3.16 -14.76
CA ALA A 275 3.18 1.81 -15.29
C ALA A 275 3.66 1.69 -16.75
N GLU A 276 3.34 2.66 -17.60
CA GLU A 276 3.81 2.71 -19.00
C GLU A 276 5.34 2.80 -19.07
N ALA A 277 5.95 3.64 -18.23
CA ALA A 277 7.41 3.81 -18.19
C ALA A 277 8.13 2.54 -17.70
N LEU A 278 7.56 1.83 -16.71
CA LEU A 278 8.04 0.52 -16.23
C LEU A 278 7.94 -0.54 -17.32
N ASN A 279 6.77 -0.67 -17.95
CA ASN A 279 6.53 -1.61 -19.05
C ASN A 279 7.50 -1.38 -20.23
N ALA A 280 7.82 -0.14 -20.56
CA ALA A 280 8.81 0.20 -21.59
C ALA A 280 10.23 -0.30 -21.24
N LYS A 281 10.49 -0.63 -19.97
CA LYS A 281 11.73 -1.25 -19.49
C LYS A 281 11.59 -2.75 -19.23
N GLY A 282 10.45 -3.35 -19.56
CA GLY A 282 10.16 -4.77 -19.31
C GLY A 282 9.90 -5.09 -17.85
N ILE A 283 9.52 -4.11 -17.04
CA ILE A 283 9.14 -4.28 -15.64
C ILE A 283 7.62 -4.28 -15.56
N GLU A 284 7.03 -5.39 -15.16
CA GLU A 284 5.59 -5.53 -14.93
C GLU A 284 5.19 -4.72 -13.68
N PRO A 285 4.25 -3.75 -13.75
CA PRO A 285 3.90 -2.89 -12.62
C PRO A 285 2.92 -3.56 -11.63
N GLU A 286 3.24 -4.78 -11.16
CA GLU A 286 2.41 -5.58 -10.27
C GLU A 286 2.95 -5.65 -8.84
N GLY A 287 2.13 -6.11 -7.90
CA GLY A 287 2.51 -6.35 -6.51
C GLY A 287 3.16 -5.13 -5.86
N TYR A 288 4.41 -5.28 -5.42
CA TYR A 288 5.16 -4.23 -4.72
C TYR A 288 5.90 -3.24 -5.66
N VAL A 289 5.81 -3.37 -6.98
CA VAL A 289 6.57 -2.50 -7.91
C VAL A 289 6.18 -1.03 -7.76
N LEU A 290 4.90 -0.68 -7.90
CA LEU A 290 4.46 0.72 -7.76
C LEU A 290 4.54 1.24 -6.31
N PRO A 291 4.21 0.47 -5.26
CA PRO A 291 4.43 0.89 -3.88
C PRO A 291 5.90 1.18 -3.55
N SER A 292 6.85 0.38 -4.04
CA SER A 292 8.28 0.61 -3.80
C SER A 292 8.84 1.77 -4.62
N LEU A 293 8.35 1.97 -5.84
CA LEU A 293 8.63 3.16 -6.62
C LEU A 293 8.17 4.43 -5.87
N ALA A 294 6.94 4.41 -5.33
CA ALA A 294 6.42 5.51 -4.53
C ALA A 294 7.26 5.77 -3.27
N ALA A 295 7.69 4.72 -2.57
CA ALA A 295 8.56 4.85 -1.41
C ALA A 295 9.91 5.50 -1.75
N ALA A 296 10.54 5.10 -2.88
CA ALA A 296 11.80 5.67 -3.35
C ALA A 296 11.63 7.14 -3.78
N LEU A 297 10.53 7.47 -4.46
CA LEU A 297 10.18 8.83 -4.85
C LEU A 297 10.00 9.74 -3.62
N ILE A 298 9.24 9.28 -2.62
CA ILE A 298 9.06 9.99 -1.35
C ILE A 298 10.41 10.20 -0.67
N ALA A 299 11.25 9.16 -0.63
CA ALA A 299 12.57 9.21 -0.01
C ALA A 299 13.46 10.29 -0.65
N GLY A 300 13.54 10.33 -1.98
CA GLY A 300 14.30 11.32 -2.73
C GLY A 300 13.78 12.74 -2.50
N GLN A 301 12.49 12.96 -2.73
CA GLN A 301 11.87 14.29 -2.57
C GLN A 301 11.97 14.82 -1.13
N ALA A 302 11.75 13.95 -0.13
CA ALA A 302 11.86 14.35 1.27
C ALA A 302 13.30 14.73 1.66
N ALA A 303 14.30 13.98 1.18
CA ALA A 303 15.70 14.27 1.47
C ALA A 303 16.17 15.57 0.80
N GLU A 304 15.79 15.83 -0.45
CA GLU A 304 16.06 17.08 -1.14
C GLU A 304 15.42 18.28 -0.43
N ALA A 305 14.14 18.15 -0.06
CA ALA A 305 13.42 19.20 0.66
C ALA A 305 13.99 19.44 2.06
N ALA A 306 14.41 18.39 2.78
CA ALA A 306 15.08 18.49 4.08
C ALA A 306 16.41 19.24 3.96
N ALA A 307 17.24 18.89 2.97
CA ALA A 307 18.51 19.56 2.71
C ALA A 307 18.32 21.03 2.34
N ALA A 308 17.36 21.35 1.48
CA ALA A 308 17.05 22.71 1.08
C ALA A 308 16.53 23.58 2.25
N ALA A 309 15.75 22.98 3.16
CA ALA A 309 15.19 23.67 4.31
C ALA A 309 16.11 23.67 5.55
N GLY A 310 17.20 22.89 5.54
CA GLY A 310 18.05 22.67 6.72
C GLY A 310 17.31 22.00 7.88
N LYS A 311 16.34 21.13 7.57
CA LYS A 311 15.50 20.42 8.55
C LYS A 311 15.86 18.95 8.64
N PRO A 312 15.56 18.28 9.76
CA PRO A 312 15.61 16.83 9.84
C PRO A 312 14.69 16.17 8.80
N LEU A 313 15.16 15.08 8.20
CA LEU A 313 14.40 14.35 7.16
C LEU A 313 13.05 13.85 7.70
N GLN A 314 13.00 13.39 8.92
CA GLN A 314 11.77 12.93 9.58
C GLN A 314 10.70 14.04 9.68
N GLU A 315 11.09 15.28 9.98
CA GLU A 315 10.15 16.41 10.00
C GLU A 315 9.59 16.71 8.61
N THR A 316 10.42 16.57 7.59
CA THR A 316 10.00 16.78 6.20
C THR A 316 9.03 15.71 5.75
N LEU A 317 9.25 14.43 6.13
CA LEU A 317 8.31 13.34 5.85
C LEU A 317 6.93 13.60 6.47
N LEU A 318 6.87 14.14 7.70
CA LEU A 318 5.60 14.45 8.38
C LEU A 318 4.90 15.70 7.84
N GLY A 319 5.65 16.66 7.35
CA GLY A 319 5.11 17.98 6.94
C GLY A 319 4.73 18.09 5.47
N THR A 320 4.90 17.03 4.67
CA THR A 320 4.78 17.10 3.21
C THR A 320 3.70 16.15 2.69
N THR A 321 2.98 16.59 1.67
CA THR A 321 2.14 15.72 0.84
C THR A 321 2.89 15.40 -0.45
N PHE A 322 3.16 14.12 -0.68
CA PHE A 322 3.89 13.62 -1.84
C PHE A 322 2.90 13.15 -2.91
N GLN A 323 3.09 13.59 -4.15
CA GLN A 323 2.33 13.07 -5.30
C GLN A 323 3.05 11.84 -5.83
N THR A 324 2.39 10.69 -5.79
CA THR A 324 3.00 9.40 -6.13
C THR A 324 2.12 8.60 -7.08
N PRO A 325 2.66 7.58 -7.77
CA PRO A 325 1.86 6.66 -8.59
C PRO A 325 0.82 5.84 -7.82
N VAL A 326 0.91 5.80 -6.49
CA VAL A 326 -0.11 5.15 -5.65
C VAL A 326 -1.10 6.15 -5.06
N GLY A 327 -1.04 7.40 -5.48
CA GLY A 327 -1.86 8.53 -5.03
C GLY A 327 -1.09 9.53 -4.19
N ALA A 328 -1.80 10.53 -3.67
CA ALA A 328 -1.23 11.53 -2.76
C ALA A 328 -0.98 10.90 -1.38
N ILE A 329 0.25 10.95 -0.91
CA ILE A 329 0.68 10.37 0.36
C ILE A 329 1.03 11.49 1.35
N THR A 330 0.40 11.42 2.51
CA THR A 330 0.70 12.26 3.67
C THR A 330 0.80 11.35 4.89
N PHE A 331 1.80 11.55 5.74
CA PHE A 331 1.93 10.81 6.98
C PHE A 331 1.35 11.59 8.15
N THR A 332 0.66 10.90 9.05
CA THR A 332 0.19 11.44 10.33
C THR A 332 1.34 11.56 11.34
N ALA A 333 1.11 12.22 12.47
CA ALA A 333 2.05 12.22 13.59
C ALA A 333 2.36 10.82 14.14
N ALA A 334 1.53 9.83 13.83
CA ALA A 334 1.78 8.41 14.13
C ALA A 334 2.62 7.71 13.04
N HIS A 335 3.17 8.43 12.08
CA HIS A 335 3.96 7.93 10.95
C HIS A 335 3.16 6.95 10.04
N GLU A 336 1.85 7.04 10.08
CA GLU A 336 0.88 6.24 9.33
C GLU A 336 0.31 7.05 8.17
N LEU A 337 -0.23 6.36 7.17
CA LEU A 337 -0.99 7.00 6.10
C LEU A 337 -2.16 7.82 6.67
N ALA A 338 -2.25 9.09 6.28
CA ALA A 338 -3.36 9.95 6.67
C ALA A 338 -4.70 9.53 6.03
N GLN A 339 -4.64 8.84 4.90
CA GLN A 339 -5.82 8.36 4.19
C GLN A 339 -5.81 6.83 4.12
N ASN A 340 -6.99 6.23 4.32
CA ASN A 340 -7.15 4.81 4.13
C ASN A 340 -6.95 4.46 2.64
N PRO A 341 -5.99 3.58 2.27
CA PRO A 341 -5.72 3.25 0.88
C PRO A 341 -6.75 2.29 0.27
N TYR A 342 -7.53 1.59 1.10
CA TYR A 342 -8.59 0.71 0.61
C TYR A 342 -9.72 1.51 -0.05
N ARG A 343 -10.25 0.99 -1.15
CA ARG A 343 -11.34 1.60 -1.93
C ARG A 343 -12.46 0.60 -2.18
N LEU A 344 -13.69 1.10 -2.30
CA LEU A 344 -14.79 0.30 -2.84
C LEU A 344 -14.58 0.15 -4.35
N LEU A 345 -14.55 -1.09 -4.81
CA LEU A 345 -14.36 -1.47 -6.21
C LEU A 345 -15.49 -2.40 -6.64
N GLU A 346 -15.75 -2.46 -7.94
CA GLU A 346 -16.75 -3.32 -8.57
C GLU A 346 -16.12 -4.13 -9.70
N TRP A 347 -16.36 -5.43 -9.72
CA TRP A 347 -15.90 -6.31 -10.78
C TRP A 347 -16.69 -6.09 -12.07
N ARG A 348 -16.01 -5.88 -13.19
CA ARG A 348 -16.60 -5.62 -14.50
C ARG A 348 -16.32 -6.69 -15.55
N GLY A 349 -15.88 -7.87 -15.12
CA GLY A 349 -15.55 -9.00 -15.99
C GLY A 349 -14.09 -9.10 -16.42
N ASN A 350 -13.32 -8.02 -16.29
CA ASN A 350 -11.90 -7.97 -16.64
C ASN A 350 -11.02 -7.24 -15.62
N GLY A 351 -11.63 -6.75 -14.53
CA GLY A 351 -10.91 -6.04 -13.48
C GLY A 351 -11.85 -5.40 -12.45
N PHE A 352 -11.27 -5.00 -11.34
CA PHE A 352 -11.91 -4.21 -10.30
C PHE A 352 -11.71 -2.73 -10.55
N PHE A 353 -12.80 -1.98 -10.70
CA PHE A 353 -12.80 -0.54 -10.97
C PHE A 353 -13.66 0.20 -9.94
N PRO A 354 -13.44 1.50 -9.74
CA PRO A 354 -14.36 2.30 -8.94
C PRO A 354 -15.81 2.11 -9.42
N PRO A 355 -16.80 2.00 -8.52
CA PRO A 355 -18.19 1.84 -8.91
C PRO A 355 -18.64 2.96 -9.85
N ARG A 356 -19.52 2.65 -10.80
CA ARG A 356 -20.11 3.67 -11.64
C ARG A 356 -20.98 4.60 -10.79
N ALA A 357 -20.91 5.90 -11.06
CA ALA A 357 -21.85 6.82 -10.45
C ALA A 357 -23.28 6.35 -10.78
N PRO A 358 -24.23 6.42 -9.82
CA PRO A 358 -25.61 6.09 -10.11
C PRO A 358 -26.09 6.98 -11.27
N THR A 359 -26.56 6.37 -12.34
CA THR A 359 -27.29 7.08 -13.40
C THR A 359 -28.50 7.73 -12.75
N ARG A 360 -28.50 9.06 -12.73
CA ARG A 360 -29.64 9.86 -12.24
C ARG A 360 -30.85 9.68 -13.13
#